data_12c3511d2ea7c7d2906a1b3457c72ac0
#
_entry.id   12c3511d2ea7c7d2906a1b3457c72ac0
#
_cell.length_a   1.000
_cell.length_b   1.000
_cell.length_c   1.000
_cell.angle_alpha   90.00
_cell.angle_beta   90.00
_cell.angle_gamma   90.00
#
_symmetry.space_group_name_H-M   'P 1'
#
loop_
_entity.id
_entity.type
_entity.pdbx_description
1 polymer ?
#
loop_
_entity_poly.entity_id
_entity_poly.type
_entity_poly.pdbx_seq_one_letter_code
_entity_poly.pdbx_strand_id
1 'polypeptide(L)'
;MLRECDYSQALLEQVNQAISDKTPLVIQGSNSKAFLGRPVTGQALDVRCHRGIVNYDPTELVITARAGTPLVAIEAALESAGQMLPCEPPHYGEEATWGGMVACGLAGPRRPWSGSVRDFVLGTRIITGTGKHLRFGGEVMKNVAGYDLSRLMVGSYGCLGVLTEISMKVLPRPSASLSLRREISLQEAMNEIAQWQLQPLPISGLCYFDNALWIRLEGGEGSVKAARELLGGEEVAGQFWQQLREQQLPFFSLPGTLWRISLPGDAPMMDLPGEQLIDWGGALRWLKSTADDNQIHRIARNAGGHATRFSAGDGGFAPLSAPLFRYHQRLKQQLDPCGVFNPGRMYAEL
;
A
#
# COMPACT_ATOMS: atom_id res chain seq x y z
N MET A 1 -1.97 -17.28 -21.23
CA MET A 1 -3.22 -16.56 -20.93
C MET A 1 -3.66 -16.87 -19.50
N LEU A 2 -4.00 -15.86 -18.71
CA LEU A 2 -4.57 -16.05 -17.38
C LEU A 2 -5.93 -16.76 -17.53
N ARG A 3 -6.12 -17.93 -16.89
CA ARG A 3 -7.41 -18.60 -16.90
C ARG A 3 -8.38 -17.81 -16.02
N GLU A 4 -9.41 -17.24 -16.59
CA GLU A 4 -10.47 -16.54 -15.87
C GLU A 4 -11.34 -17.53 -15.11
N CYS A 5 -11.60 -17.25 -13.85
CA CYS A 5 -12.43 -18.08 -12.99
C CYS A 5 -13.25 -17.21 -12.03
N ASP A 6 -14.56 -17.37 -12.07
CA ASP A 6 -15.49 -16.77 -11.11
C ASP A 6 -15.85 -17.79 -10.02
N TYR A 7 -15.34 -17.53 -8.82
CA TYR A 7 -15.60 -18.33 -7.61
C TYR A 7 -16.41 -17.57 -6.56
N SER A 8 -17.03 -16.45 -6.96
CA SER A 8 -17.75 -15.57 -6.02
C SER A 8 -18.86 -16.31 -5.25
N GLN A 9 -19.57 -17.22 -5.91
CA GLN A 9 -20.62 -17.99 -5.27
C GLN A 9 -20.06 -18.97 -4.22
N ALA A 10 -18.98 -19.68 -4.54
CA ALA A 10 -18.33 -20.60 -3.59
C ALA A 10 -17.73 -19.85 -2.38
N LEU A 11 -17.14 -18.67 -2.60
CA LEU A 11 -16.66 -17.82 -1.51
C LEU A 11 -17.82 -17.33 -0.64
N LEU A 12 -18.95 -16.96 -1.24
CA LEU A 12 -20.15 -16.54 -0.51
C LEU A 12 -20.71 -17.69 0.35
N GLU A 13 -20.75 -18.91 -0.17
CA GLU A 13 -21.20 -20.10 0.56
C GLU A 13 -20.29 -20.39 1.75
N GLN A 14 -18.96 -20.33 1.58
CA GLN A 14 -17.99 -20.50 2.67
C GLN A 14 -18.16 -19.44 3.77
N VAL A 15 -18.38 -18.17 3.38
CA VAL A 15 -18.64 -17.09 4.34
C VAL A 15 -19.94 -17.32 5.09
N ASN A 16 -21.03 -17.70 4.40
CA ASN A 16 -22.32 -17.99 5.05
C ASN A 16 -22.22 -19.17 6.02
N GLN A 17 -21.48 -20.22 5.67
CA GLN A 17 -21.22 -21.33 6.57
C GLN A 17 -20.44 -20.88 7.81
N ALA A 18 -19.37 -20.08 7.63
CA ALA A 18 -18.59 -19.55 8.74
C ALA A 18 -19.41 -18.64 9.67
N ILE A 19 -20.33 -17.83 9.13
CA ILE A 19 -21.26 -17.01 9.90
C ILE A 19 -22.22 -17.93 10.72
N SER A 20 -22.78 -18.96 10.10
CA SER A 20 -23.67 -19.93 10.76
C SER A 20 -22.97 -20.65 11.91
N ASP A 21 -21.75 -21.10 11.68
CA ASP A 21 -20.97 -21.89 12.64
C ASP A 21 -20.18 -21.01 13.62
N LYS A 22 -20.21 -19.68 13.42
CA LYS A 22 -19.37 -18.70 14.15
C LYS A 22 -17.88 -19.04 14.11
N THR A 23 -17.43 -19.55 12.97
CA THR A 23 -16.03 -19.96 12.76
C THR A 23 -15.23 -18.79 12.20
N PRO A 24 -14.11 -18.37 12.84
CA PRO A 24 -13.22 -17.36 12.28
C PRO A 24 -12.67 -17.75 10.92
N LEU A 25 -12.58 -16.79 10.01
CA LEU A 25 -11.99 -16.94 8.70
C LEU A 25 -10.63 -16.23 8.64
N VAL A 26 -9.67 -16.89 8.03
CA VAL A 26 -8.39 -16.29 7.61
C VAL A 26 -8.49 -16.00 6.12
N ILE A 27 -8.82 -14.75 5.79
CA ILE A 27 -8.93 -14.31 4.39
C ILE A 27 -7.52 -14.15 3.83
N GLN A 28 -7.22 -14.86 2.76
CA GLN A 28 -5.87 -14.89 2.20
C GLN A 28 -5.87 -14.90 0.67
N GLY A 29 -4.88 -14.17 0.11
CA GLY A 29 -4.42 -14.35 -1.27
C GLY A 29 -3.12 -15.19 -1.26
N SER A 30 -2.05 -14.66 -1.84
CA SER A 30 -0.74 -15.32 -1.84
C SER A 30 -0.01 -15.30 -0.49
N ASN A 31 -0.52 -14.61 0.51
CA ASN A 31 0.12 -14.41 1.81
C ASN A 31 1.49 -13.70 1.77
N SER A 32 1.87 -13.07 0.66
CA SER A 32 3.14 -12.32 0.54
C SER A 32 3.30 -11.21 1.59
N LYS A 33 2.19 -10.78 2.20
CA LYS A 33 2.13 -9.74 3.25
C LYS A 33 1.55 -10.26 4.57
N ALA A 34 1.61 -11.58 4.80
CA ALA A 34 1.10 -12.22 6.02
C ALA A 34 1.82 -11.75 7.30
N PHE A 35 3.06 -11.28 7.17
CA PHE A 35 3.85 -10.74 8.27
C PHE A 35 3.33 -9.41 8.83
N LEU A 36 2.41 -8.73 8.14
CA LEU A 36 1.81 -7.48 8.62
C LEU A 36 0.64 -7.75 9.55
N GLY A 37 0.61 -7.03 10.66
CA GLY A 37 -0.39 -7.19 11.70
C GLY A 37 -0.17 -8.45 12.55
N ARG A 38 -1.19 -8.84 13.30
CA ARG A 38 -1.17 -9.98 14.20
C ARG A 38 -1.51 -11.28 13.46
N PRO A 39 -1.00 -12.43 13.89
CA PRO A 39 -1.45 -13.71 13.35
C PRO A 39 -2.94 -13.93 13.65
N VAL A 40 -3.63 -14.57 12.73
CA VAL A 40 -5.06 -14.94 12.86
C VAL A 40 -5.19 -16.45 12.81
N THR A 41 -6.01 -17.00 13.70
CA THR A 41 -6.36 -18.42 13.71
C THR A 41 -7.80 -18.59 13.23
N GLY A 42 -8.03 -19.52 12.32
CA GLY A 42 -9.34 -19.76 11.75
C GLY A 42 -9.29 -20.64 10.50
N GLN A 43 -10.43 -20.83 9.85
CA GLN A 43 -10.53 -21.52 8.58
C GLN A 43 -10.00 -20.63 7.45
N ALA A 44 -9.15 -21.16 6.59
CA ALA A 44 -8.65 -20.43 5.44
C ALA A 44 -9.76 -20.15 4.41
N LEU A 45 -9.89 -18.88 4.01
CA LEU A 45 -10.71 -18.44 2.87
C LEU A 45 -9.75 -17.94 1.78
N ASP A 46 -9.41 -18.80 0.83
CA ASP A 46 -8.45 -18.52 -0.22
C ASP A 46 -9.14 -17.92 -1.44
N VAL A 47 -8.80 -16.67 -1.76
CA VAL A 47 -9.40 -15.95 -2.89
C VAL A 47 -8.65 -16.15 -4.21
N ARG A 48 -7.52 -16.85 -4.25
CA ARG A 48 -6.67 -16.97 -5.45
C ARG A 48 -7.36 -17.62 -6.65
N CYS A 49 -8.31 -18.51 -6.41
CA CYS A 49 -9.10 -19.12 -7.49
C CYS A 49 -10.08 -18.15 -8.14
N HIS A 50 -10.47 -17.07 -7.45
CA HIS A 50 -11.37 -16.03 -7.95
C HIS A 50 -10.56 -14.95 -8.68
N ARG A 51 -10.23 -15.18 -9.97
CA ARG A 51 -9.27 -14.39 -10.72
C ARG A 51 -9.70 -14.12 -12.17
N GLY A 52 -9.13 -13.09 -12.76
CA GLY A 52 -9.33 -12.62 -14.13
C GLY A 52 -9.61 -11.13 -14.18
N ILE A 53 -9.29 -10.51 -15.31
CA ILE A 53 -9.63 -9.11 -15.61
C ILE A 53 -11.08 -9.11 -16.12
N VAL A 54 -11.97 -8.47 -15.37
CA VAL A 54 -13.41 -8.42 -15.69
C VAL A 54 -13.70 -7.38 -16.77
N ASN A 55 -13.05 -6.22 -16.66
CA ASN A 55 -13.17 -5.14 -17.64
C ASN A 55 -11.91 -4.29 -17.64
N TYR A 56 -11.45 -3.90 -18.80
CA TYR A 56 -10.36 -2.96 -18.95
C TYR A 56 -10.60 -2.08 -20.18
N ASP A 57 -10.82 -0.81 -19.93
CA ASP A 57 -10.89 0.21 -20.97
C ASP A 57 -9.71 1.17 -20.84
N PRO A 58 -8.69 1.05 -21.70
CA PRO A 58 -7.55 1.95 -21.72
C PRO A 58 -7.92 3.42 -21.98
N THR A 59 -9.01 3.68 -22.68
CA THR A 59 -9.46 5.05 -22.99
C THR A 59 -10.01 5.74 -21.74
N GLU A 60 -10.74 4.99 -20.92
CA GLU A 60 -11.32 5.48 -19.67
C GLU A 60 -10.33 5.45 -18.49
N LEU A 61 -9.14 4.87 -18.69
CA LEU A 61 -8.13 4.70 -17.66
C LEU A 61 -8.65 3.94 -16.43
N VAL A 62 -9.45 2.92 -16.63
CA VAL A 62 -10.05 2.10 -15.57
C VAL A 62 -9.85 0.63 -15.85
N ILE A 63 -9.38 -0.10 -14.84
CA ILE A 63 -9.30 -1.56 -14.85
C ILE A 63 -10.13 -2.13 -13.71
N THR A 64 -10.91 -3.17 -14.02
CA THR A 64 -11.68 -3.95 -13.04
C THR A 64 -11.22 -5.39 -13.09
N ALA A 65 -10.81 -5.94 -11.95
CA ALA A 65 -10.38 -7.32 -11.88
C ALA A 65 -10.83 -8.01 -10.57
N ARG A 66 -10.90 -9.34 -10.62
CA ARG A 66 -11.20 -10.18 -9.47
C ARG A 66 -10.05 -10.18 -8.48
N ALA A 67 -10.37 -10.28 -7.19
CA ALA A 67 -9.42 -10.08 -6.09
C ALA A 67 -8.23 -11.07 -6.09
N GLY A 68 -8.42 -12.29 -6.58
CA GLY A 68 -7.36 -13.30 -6.68
C GLY A 68 -6.44 -13.15 -7.90
N THR A 69 -6.66 -12.14 -8.75
CA THR A 69 -5.83 -11.90 -9.94
C THR A 69 -4.40 -11.51 -9.52
N PRO A 70 -3.36 -12.18 -10.04
CA PRO A 70 -1.97 -11.79 -9.77
C PRO A 70 -1.68 -10.35 -10.22
N LEU A 71 -0.95 -9.58 -9.42
CA LEU A 71 -0.55 -8.21 -9.77
C LEU A 71 0.28 -8.15 -11.05
N VAL A 72 1.16 -9.12 -11.25
CA VAL A 72 1.97 -9.21 -12.48
C VAL A 72 1.10 -9.31 -13.74
N ALA A 73 -0.05 -9.96 -13.67
CA ALA A 73 -0.98 -10.05 -14.80
C ALA A 73 -1.71 -8.72 -15.06
N ILE A 74 -2.05 -7.98 -13.99
CA ILE A 74 -2.61 -6.62 -14.10
C ILE A 74 -1.58 -5.69 -14.72
N GLU A 75 -0.35 -5.67 -14.21
CA GLU A 75 0.72 -4.80 -14.71
C GLU A 75 1.07 -5.11 -16.17
N ALA A 76 1.10 -6.38 -16.56
CA ALA A 76 1.33 -6.76 -17.96
C ALA A 76 0.22 -6.28 -18.90
N ALA A 77 -1.05 -6.35 -18.46
CA ALA A 77 -2.18 -5.81 -19.23
C ALA A 77 -2.08 -4.28 -19.38
N LEU A 78 -1.73 -3.57 -18.31
CA LEU A 78 -1.54 -2.12 -18.34
C LEU A 78 -0.35 -1.71 -19.21
N GLU A 79 0.77 -2.43 -19.10
CA GLU A 79 1.98 -2.17 -19.89
C GLU A 79 1.73 -2.29 -21.38
N SER A 80 0.94 -3.29 -21.83
CA SER A 80 0.57 -3.46 -23.22
C SER A 80 -0.22 -2.28 -23.81
N ALA A 81 -0.87 -1.47 -22.93
CA ALA A 81 -1.60 -0.26 -23.29
C ALA A 81 -0.83 1.03 -22.95
N GLY A 82 0.47 0.95 -22.59
CA GLY A 82 1.26 2.11 -22.20
C GLY A 82 0.79 2.77 -20.88
N GLN A 83 0.19 1.98 -19.99
CA GLN A 83 -0.35 2.45 -18.72
C GLN A 83 0.34 1.79 -17.52
N MET A 84 0.06 2.26 -16.32
CA MET A 84 0.68 1.78 -15.07
C MET A 84 -0.25 1.95 -13.87
N LEU A 85 0.05 1.20 -12.79
CA LEU A 85 -0.50 1.45 -11.46
C LEU A 85 0.22 2.65 -10.83
N PRO A 86 -0.48 3.75 -10.57
CA PRO A 86 0.17 4.98 -10.11
C PRO A 86 0.71 4.90 -8.68
N CYS A 87 0.17 4.01 -7.85
CA CYS A 87 0.58 3.83 -6.47
C CYS A 87 1.82 2.94 -6.27
N GLU A 88 2.35 2.32 -7.34
CA GLU A 88 3.52 1.43 -7.30
C GLU A 88 3.48 0.43 -6.13
N PRO A 89 2.45 -0.43 -6.03
CA PRO A 89 2.30 -1.29 -4.87
C PRO A 89 3.42 -2.33 -4.79
N PRO A 90 3.99 -2.61 -3.60
CA PRO A 90 4.95 -3.68 -3.45
C PRO A 90 4.29 -5.04 -3.60
N HIS A 91 4.98 -5.97 -4.24
CA HIS A 91 4.53 -7.35 -4.45
C HIS A 91 4.94 -8.26 -3.29
N TYR A 92 6.21 -8.21 -2.89
CA TYR A 92 6.84 -9.15 -1.95
C TYR A 92 6.62 -10.61 -2.35
N GLY A 93 6.64 -10.86 -3.66
CA GLY A 93 6.48 -12.17 -4.29
C GLY A 93 5.63 -12.12 -5.55
N GLU A 94 5.91 -12.99 -6.51
CA GLU A 94 5.29 -13.02 -7.85
C GLU A 94 3.78 -13.31 -7.81
N GLU A 95 3.33 -14.03 -6.79
CA GLU A 95 1.93 -14.41 -6.60
C GLU A 95 1.07 -13.34 -5.89
N ALA A 96 1.62 -12.15 -5.65
CA ALA A 96 0.85 -11.06 -5.01
C ALA A 96 -0.47 -10.81 -5.76
N THR A 97 -1.59 -10.72 -5.01
CA THR A 97 -2.93 -10.62 -5.59
C THR A 97 -3.48 -9.21 -5.55
N TRP A 98 -4.37 -8.89 -6.50
CA TRP A 98 -5.08 -7.63 -6.62
C TRP A 98 -5.83 -7.25 -5.32
N GLY A 99 -6.60 -8.18 -4.77
CA GLY A 99 -7.31 -7.98 -3.49
C GLY A 99 -6.37 -7.82 -2.31
N GLY A 100 -5.26 -8.59 -2.26
CA GLY A 100 -4.23 -8.47 -1.22
C GLY A 100 -3.52 -7.12 -1.24
N MET A 101 -3.25 -6.57 -2.42
CA MET A 101 -2.70 -5.23 -2.60
C MET A 101 -3.63 -4.17 -2.02
N VAL A 102 -4.92 -4.21 -2.37
CA VAL A 102 -5.92 -3.26 -1.86
C VAL A 102 -6.14 -3.44 -0.35
N ALA A 103 -6.28 -4.68 0.12
CA ALA A 103 -6.49 -4.96 1.54
C ALA A 103 -5.33 -4.47 2.43
N CYS A 104 -4.09 -4.50 1.94
CA CYS A 104 -2.92 -3.97 2.67
C CYS A 104 -2.75 -2.46 2.48
N GLY A 105 -3.15 -1.89 1.35
CA GLY A 105 -3.07 -0.46 1.06
C GLY A 105 -1.65 0.12 0.99
N LEU A 106 -0.65 -0.73 0.76
CA LEU A 106 0.74 -0.30 0.66
C LEU A 106 1.01 0.35 -0.69
N ALA A 107 1.76 1.44 -0.68
CA ALA A 107 2.20 2.16 -1.87
C ALA A 107 3.73 2.31 -1.88
N GLY A 108 4.30 2.38 -3.06
CA GLY A 108 5.73 2.51 -3.31
C GLY A 108 6.24 3.95 -3.31
N PRO A 109 7.45 4.17 -3.86
CA PRO A 109 8.16 5.45 -3.81
C PRO A 109 7.40 6.63 -4.42
N ARG A 110 6.53 6.40 -5.41
CA ARG A 110 5.75 7.44 -6.11
C ARG A 110 4.64 8.07 -5.27
N ARG A 111 4.25 7.46 -4.15
CA ARG A 111 3.07 7.86 -3.40
C ARG A 111 2.92 9.37 -3.11
N PRO A 112 3.95 10.13 -2.72
CA PRO A 112 3.82 11.57 -2.45
C PRO A 112 3.37 12.40 -3.66
N TRP A 113 3.70 11.95 -4.86
CA TRP A 113 3.45 12.68 -6.11
C TRP A 113 2.22 12.20 -6.87
N SER A 114 1.88 10.91 -6.76
CA SER A 114 0.72 10.35 -7.48
C SER A 114 -0.47 10.03 -6.59
N GLY A 115 -0.25 9.72 -5.33
CA GLY A 115 -1.29 9.29 -4.39
C GLY A 115 -1.12 7.84 -3.91
N SER A 116 -1.95 7.46 -2.96
CA SER A 116 -2.00 6.12 -2.35
C SER A 116 -2.95 5.20 -3.10
N VAL A 117 -2.93 3.90 -2.80
CA VAL A 117 -3.91 2.92 -3.32
C VAL A 117 -5.35 3.41 -3.16
N ARG A 118 -5.66 4.03 -2.01
CA ARG A 118 -7.00 4.55 -1.69
C ARG A 118 -7.47 5.63 -2.65
N ASP A 119 -6.57 6.43 -3.21
CA ASP A 119 -6.91 7.54 -4.09
C ASP A 119 -7.34 7.06 -5.49
N PHE A 120 -7.00 5.81 -5.83
CA PHE A 120 -7.26 5.23 -7.14
C PHE A 120 -8.39 4.19 -7.16
N VAL A 121 -8.80 3.65 -6.01
CA VAL A 121 -9.94 2.72 -5.93
C VAL A 121 -11.24 3.49 -6.20
N LEU A 122 -11.98 3.05 -7.22
CA LEU A 122 -13.26 3.62 -7.66
C LEU A 122 -14.46 2.81 -7.16
N GLY A 123 -14.33 1.51 -7.15
CA GLY A 123 -15.40 0.60 -6.74
C GLY A 123 -14.88 -0.74 -6.25
N THR A 124 -15.69 -1.40 -5.42
CA THR A 124 -15.41 -2.75 -4.93
C THR A 124 -16.67 -3.60 -4.91
N ARG A 125 -16.53 -4.90 -5.13
CA ARG A 125 -17.52 -5.89 -4.70
C ARG A 125 -16.97 -6.62 -3.50
N ILE A 126 -17.79 -6.79 -2.50
CA ILE A 126 -17.39 -7.45 -1.25
C ILE A 126 -18.46 -8.44 -0.79
N ILE A 127 -18.02 -9.49 -0.10
CA ILE A 127 -18.90 -10.32 0.72
C ILE A 127 -18.84 -9.73 2.13
N THR A 128 -20.00 -9.34 2.65
CA THR A 128 -20.16 -8.71 3.96
C THR A 128 -20.29 -9.74 5.08
N GLY A 129 -20.07 -9.33 6.34
CA GLY A 129 -20.31 -10.17 7.52
C GLY A 129 -21.78 -10.48 7.80
N THR A 130 -22.69 -10.01 6.93
CA THR A 130 -24.11 -10.43 6.91
C THR A 130 -24.40 -11.42 5.78
N GLY A 131 -23.36 -11.98 5.13
CA GLY A 131 -23.51 -12.98 4.08
C GLY A 131 -24.13 -12.46 2.79
N LYS A 132 -23.90 -11.19 2.45
CA LYS A 132 -24.38 -10.57 1.21
C LYS A 132 -23.20 -10.22 0.30
N HIS A 133 -23.34 -10.48 -1.00
CA HIS A 133 -22.40 -10.06 -2.01
C HIS A 133 -22.86 -8.74 -2.63
N LEU A 134 -22.22 -7.64 -2.26
CA LEU A 134 -22.63 -6.28 -2.59
C LEU A 134 -21.56 -5.53 -3.39
N ARG A 135 -22.02 -4.62 -4.25
CA ARG A 135 -21.15 -3.67 -4.96
C ARG A 135 -21.26 -2.29 -4.34
N PHE A 136 -20.12 -1.64 -4.17
CA PHE A 136 -19.98 -0.26 -3.69
C PHE A 136 -19.14 0.53 -4.67
N GLY A 137 -19.50 1.81 -4.88
CA GLY A 137 -18.88 2.61 -5.91
C GLY A 137 -19.17 2.11 -7.32
N GLY A 138 -18.32 2.42 -8.27
CA GLY A 138 -18.49 2.07 -9.67
C GLY A 138 -17.18 2.10 -10.44
N GLU A 139 -17.28 2.31 -11.75
CA GLU A 139 -16.16 2.51 -12.67
C GLU A 139 -16.01 3.99 -13.06
N VAL A 140 -16.82 4.86 -12.47
CA VAL A 140 -16.82 6.30 -12.76
C VAL A 140 -15.98 7.08 -11.78
N MET A 141 -15.25 8.08 -12.25
CA MET A 141 -14.32 8.88 -11.44
C MET A 141 -15.01 9.76 -10.39
N LYS A 142 -16.30 10.00 -10.51
CA LYS A 142 -17.06 10.87 -9.59
C LYS A 142 -18.18 10.09 -8.92
N ASN A 143 -17.95 9.64 -7.68
CA ASN A 143 -19.01 9.15 -6.80
C ASN A 143 -19.45 10.31 -5.89
N VAL A 144 -20.71 10.71 -5.97
CA VAL A 144 -21.24 11.89 -5.25
C VAL A 144 -22.31 11.56 -4.21
N ALA A 145 -22.67 10.29 -4.06
CA ALA A 145 -23.74 9.88 -3.14
C ALA A 145 -23.29 8.74 -2.23
N GLY A 146 -23.61 8.87 -0.93
CA GLY A 146 -23.37 7.85 0.07
C GLY A 146 -21.96 7.80 0.65
N TYR A 147 -21.73 6.87 1.58
CA TYR A 147 -20.42 6.62 2.17
C TYR A 147 -19.53 5.85 1.20
N ASP A 148 -18.26 6.23 1.14
CA ASP A 148 -17.27 5.58 0.28
C ASP A 148 -16.72 4.30 0.93
N LEU A 149 -17.51 3.22 0.89
CA LEU A 149 -17.11 1.93 1.39
C LEU A 149 -15.99 1.29 0.56
N SER A 150 -15.88 1.65 -0.72
CA SER A 150 -14.81 1.14 -1.58
C SER A 150 -13.45 1.57 -1.07
N ARG A 151 -13.28 2.84 -0.74
CA ARG A 151 -12.03 3.36 -0.17
C ARG A 151 -11.81 2.93 1.27
N LEU A 152 -12.86 2.59 2.00
CA LEU A 152 -12.74 2.05 3.36
C LEU A 152 -12.08 0.65 3.37
N MET A 153 -12.27 -0.14 2.31
CA MET A 153 -11.64 -1.47 2.21
C MET A 153 -10.13 -1.41 2.04
N VAL A 154 -9.58 -0.27 1.59
CA VAL A 154 -8.13 -0.10 1.43
C VAL A 154 -7.46 -0.02 2.80
N GLY A 155 -6.52 -0.94 3.06
CA GLY A 155 -5.85 -1.04 4.35
C GLY A 155 -6.71 -1.66 5.46
N SER A 156 -7.80 -2.36 5.10
CA SER A 156 -8.66 -3.07 6.07
C SER A 156 -8.13 -4.42 6.52
N TYR A 157 -7.10 -4.95 5.86
CA TYR A 157 -6.49 -6.27 6.12
C TYR A 157 -7.51 -7.42 6.15
N GLY A 158 -8.61 -7.29 5.40
CA GLY A 158 -9.68 -8.27 5.39
C GLY A 158 -10.54 -8.30 6.67
N CYS A 159 -10.41 -7.32 7.58
CA CYS A 159 -11.19 -7.30 8.82
C CYS A 159 -12.63 -6.83 8.63
N LEU A 160 -12.98 -6.23 7.51
CA LEU A 160 -14.27 -5.59 7.27
C LEU A 160 -15.13 -6.29 6.21
N GLY A 161 -14.57 -7.25 5.49
CA GLY A 161 -15.23 -7.97 4.41
C GLY A 161 -14.25 -8.67 3.50
N VAL A 162 -14.76 -9.55 2.64
CA VAL A 162 -13.99 -10.25 1.62
C VAL A 162 -14.08 -9.47 0.31
N LEU A 163 -12.96 -8.89 -0.14
CA LEU A 163 -12.88 -8.30 -1.47
C LEU A 163 -13.00 -9.40 -2.53
N THR A 164 -13.91 -9.21 -3.48
CA THR A 164 -14.09 -10.12 -4.62
C THR A 164 -13.73 -9.46 -5.94
N GLU A 165 -14.04 -8.18 -6.13
CA GLU A 165 -13.77 -7.43 -7.35
C GLU A 165 -13.38 -6.00 -7.01
N ILE A 166 -12.40 -5.43 -7.71
CA ILE A 166 -11.96 -4.06 -7.50
C ILE A 166 -11.83 -3.36 -8.86
N SER A 167 -12.43 -2.16 -8.95
CA SER A 167 -12.25 -1.20 -10.04
C SER A 167 -11.29 -0.11 -9.60
N MET A 168 -10.25 0.14 -10.38
CA MET A 168 -9.20 1.10 -10.05
C MET A 168 -8.86 1.98 -11.25
N LYS A 169 -8.64 3.27 -10.98
CA LYS A 169 -8.08 4.20 -11.94
C LYS A 169 -6.60 3.90 -12.16
N VAL A 170 -6.17 3.95 -13.40
CA VAL A 170 -4.77 3.81 -13.83
C VAL A 170 -4.28 5.09 -14.49
N LEU A 171 -2.98 5.22 -14.73
CA LEU A 171 -2.40 6.39 -15.40
C LEU A 171 -1.59 5.96 -16.62
N PRO A 172 -1.45 6.84 -17.64
CA PRO A 172 -0.46 6.65 -18.70
C PRO A 172 0.95 6.59 -18.10
N ARG A 173 1.83 5.81 -18.71
CA ARG A 173 3.26 5.85 -18.39
C ARG A 173 3.87 7.19 -18.80
N PRO A 174 4.81 7.73 -18.03
CA PRO A 174 5.55 8.93 -18.44
C PRO A 174 6.35 8.64 -19.70
N SER A 175 6.49 9.64 -20.59
CA SER A 175 7.27 9.52 -21.84
C SER A 175 8.78 9.50 -21.60
N ALA A 176 9.25 10.09 -20.49
CA ALA A 176 10.63 10.05 -20.06
C ALA A 176 10.73 9.72 -18.57
N SER A 177 11.74 8.92 -18.23
CA SER A 177 12.07 8.58 -16.84
C SER A 177 13.60 8.59 -16.70
N LEU A 178 14.10 9.26 -15.65
CA LEU A 178 15.51 9.39 -15.34
C LEU A 178 15.75 9.24 -13.84
N SER A 179 16.80 8.54 -13.45
CA SER A 179 17.23 8.42 -12.06
C SER A 179 18.58 9.10 -11.86
N LEU A 180 18.69 9.88 -10.79
CA LEU A 180 19.91 10.58 -10.40
C LEU A 180 20.34 10.14 -9.01
N ARG A 181 21.64 10.09 -8.77
CA ARG A 181 22.26 9.88 -7.46
C ARG A 181 23.18 11.06 -7.16
N ARG A 182 23.07 11.59 -5.95
CA ARG A 182 23.92 12.67 -5.45
C ARG A 182 24.50 12.32 -4.10
N GLU A 183 25.81 12.34 -3.97
CA GLU A 183 26.47 12.26 -2.67
C GLU A 183 26.32 13.59 -1.94
N ILE A 184 25.64 13.56 -0.81
CA ILE A 184 25.26 14.76 -0.05
C ILE A 184 24.92 14.34 1.39
N SER A 185 25.20 15.20 2.35
CA SER A 185 24.83 14.95 3.74
C SER A 185 23.29 14.90 3.91
N LEU A 186 22.83 14.17 4.91
CA LEU A 186 21.39 14.07 5.19
C LEU A 186 20.76 15.44 5.46
N GLN A 187 21.45 16.31 6.19
CA GLN A 187 20.93 17.66 6.51
C GLN A 187 20.77 18.51 5.25
N GLU A 188 21.76 18.50 4.38
CA GLU A 188 21.69 19.23 3.11
C GLU A 188 20.60 18.64 2.20
N ALA A 189 20.50 17.31 2.10
CA ALA A 189 19.47 16.64 1.33
C ALA A 189 18.06 17.04 1.78
N MET A 190 17.80 17.06 3.09
CA MET A 190 16.50 17.47 3.62
C MET A 190 16.19 18.94 3.36
N ASN A 191 17.21 19.83 3.41
CA ASN A 191 17.05 21.24 3.09
C ASN A 191 16.68 21.44 1.61
N GLU A 192 17.37 20.73 0.71
CA GLU A 192 17.07 20.78 -0.72
C GLU A 192 15.68 20.21 -1.05
N ILE A 193 15.33 19.07 -0.47
CA ILE A 193 13.99 18.47 -0.63
C ILE A 193 12.89 19.46 -0.24
N ALA A 194 13.06 20.16 0.88
CA ALA A 194 12.08 21.17 1.32
C ALA A 194 11.94 22.33 0.31
N GLN A 195 13.01 22.73 -0.34
CA GLN A 195 12.97 23.76 -1.39
C GLN A 195 12.33 23.23 -2.68
N TRP A 196 12.61 21.97 -3.07
CA TRP A 196 12.06 21.38 -4.30
C TRP A 196 10.57 21.09 -4.22
N GLN A 197 10.04 20.81 -3.04
CA GLN A 197 8.60 20.63 -2.83
C GLN A 197 7.78 21.89 -3.15
N LEU A 198 8.42 23.06 -3.18
CA LEU A 198 7.80 24.34 -3.54
C LEU A 198 7.89 24.66 -5.04
N GLN A 199 8.51 23.79 -5.84
CA GLN A 199 8.79 24.01 -7.25
C GLN A 199 8.03 22.98 -8.12
N PRO A 200 7.63 23.32 -9.34
CA PRO A 200 6.93 22.41 -10.26
C PRO A 200 7.93 21.45 -10.96
N LEU A 201 8.70 20.71 -10.17
CA LEU A 201 9.65 19.73 -10.68
C LEU A 201 8.97 18.39 -10.99
N PRO A 202 9.34 17.68 -12.06
CA PRO A 202 8.77 16.40 -12.44
C PRO A 202 9.36 15.26 -11.58
N ILE A 203 9.40 15.45 -10.26
CA ILE A 203 9.89 14.45 -9.30
C ILE A 203 8.80 13.41 -9.08
N SER A 204 9.19 12.15 -9.10
CA SER A 204 8.31 11.00 -8.84
C SER A 204 8.83 10.05 -7.77
N GLY A 205 10.04 10.29 -7.26
CA GLY A 205 10.66 9.54 -6.17
C GLY A 205 11.82 10.30 -5.56
N LEU A 206 11.90 10.32 -4.23
CA LEU A 206 13.02 10.84 -3.44
C LEU A 206 13.31 9.88 -2.31
N CYS A 207 14.55 9.38 -2.28
CA CYS A 207 15.02 8.50 -1.22
C CYS A 207 16.44 8.90 -0.79
N TYR A 208 16.67 9.00 0.52
CA TYR A 208 18.01 9.15 1.06
C TYR A 208 18.47 7.85 1.68
N PHE A 209 19.54 7.31 1.14
CA PHE A 209 20.14 6.05 1.58
C PHE A 209 21.63 6.02 1.25
N ASP A 210 22.44 5.45 2.12
CA ASP A 210 23.89 5.25 1.93
C ASP A 210 24.62 6.56 1.57
N ASN A 211 24.42 7.61 2.39
CA ASN A 211 24.99 8.95 2.23
C ASN A 211 24.73 9.58 0.85
N ALA A 212 23.67 9.16 0.19
CA ALA A 212 23.30 9.69 -1.11
C ALA A 212 21.79 9.95 -1.21
N LEU A 213 21.44 11.01 -1.92
CA LEU A 213 20.08 11.32 -2.33
C LEU A 213 19.82 10.73 -3.71
N TRP A 214 18.83 9.87 -3.76
CA TRP A 214 18.30 9.26 -4.98
C TRP A 214 17.07 10.03 -5.42
N ILE A 215 17.03 10.42 -6.69
CA ILE A 215 15.99 11.25 -7.27
C ILE A 215 15.46 10.55 -8.52
N ARG A 216 14.16 10.41 -8.64
CA ARG A 216 13.53 9.96 -9.88
C ARG A 216 12.73 11.11 -10.48
N LEU A 217 13.02 11.39 -11.75
CA LEU A 217 12.33 12.37 -12.59
C LEU A 217 11.50 11.63 -13.62
N GLU A 218 10.24 12.01 -13.78
CA GLU A 218 9.32 11.40 -14.74
C GLU A 218 8.34 12.42 -15.30
N GLY A 219 8.17 12.40 -16.63
CA GLY A 219 7.28 13.35 -17.30
C GLY A 219 7.57 13.46 -18.78
N GLY A 220 7.40 14.64 -19.36
CA GLY A 220 7.84 14.95 -20.73
C GLY A 220 9.37 15.10 -20.82
N GLU A 221 9.95 14.74 -21.98
CA GLU A 221 11.39 14.78 -22.19
C GLU A 221 12.02 16.14 -21.85
N GLY A 222 11.40 17.24 -22.27
CA GLY A 222 11.88 18.60 -22.00
C GLY A 222 11.90 18.94 -20.50
N SER A 223 10.87 18.57 -19.77
CA SER A 223 10.78 18.82 -18.32
C SER A 223 11.79 17.98 -17.53
N VAL A 224 11.97 16.72 -17.90
CA VAL A 224 12.97 15.83 -17.28
C VAL A 224 14.37 16.33 -17.54
N LYS A 225 14.68 16.76 -18.79
CA LYS A 225 16.00 17.33 -19.13
C LYS A 225 16.29 18.61 -18.35
N ALA A 226 15.36 19.54 -18.29
CA ALA A 226 15.54 20.79 -17.55
C ALA A 226 15.72 20.55 -16.05
N ALA A 227 14.95 19.63 -15.46
CA ALA A 227 15.11 19.26 -14.06
C ALA A 227 16.46 18.57 -13.78
N ARG A 228 16.93 17.71 -14.68
CA ARG A 228 18.27 17.11 -14.58
C ARG A 228 19.38 18.17 -14.54
N GLU A 229 19.32 19.15 -15.43
CA GLU A 229 20.31 20.26 -15.46
C GLU A 229 20.26 21.08 -14.17
N LEU A 230 19.08 21.33 -13.63
CA LEU A 230 18.89 22.07 -12.38
C LEU A 230 19.37 21.32 -11.13
N LEU A 231 19.03 20.03 -11.02
CA LEU A 231 19.27 19.24 -9.81
C LEU A 231 20.68 18.66 -9.78
N GLY A 232 21.30 18.45 -10.95
CA GLY A 232 22.61 17.82 -11.07
C GLY A 232 22.61 16.37 -10.57
N GLY A 233 23.82 15.84 -10.40
CA GLY A 233 24.01 14.46 -9.95
C GLY A 233 24.39 13.52 -11.08
N GLU A 234 24.74 12.29 -10.71
CA GLU A 234 25.10 11.21 -11.61
C GLU A 234 23.83 10.47 -12.09
N GLU A 235 23.74 10.21 -13.39
CA GLU A 235 22.68 9.36 -13.92
C GLU A 235 22.94 7.91 -13.56
N VAL A 236 21.91 7.25 -13.03
CA VAL A 236 21.99 5.88 -12.55
C VAL A 236 20.83 5.04 -13.09
N ALA A 237 21.01 3.71 -13.07
CA ALA A 237 19.96 2.79 -13.49
C ALA A 237 18.72 2.87 -12.57
N GLY A 238 17.53 2.83 -13.15
CA GLY A 238 16.26 2.91 -12.43
C GLY A 238 15.91 1.70 -11.54
N GLN A 239 16.73 0.64 -11.57
CA GLN A 239 16.52 -0.58 -10.77
C GLN A 239 16.44 -0.31 -9.26
N PHE A 240 17.10 0.76 -8.77
CA PHE A 240 17.03 1.18 -7.37
C PHE A 240 15.59 1.28 -6.84
N TRP A 241 14.68 1.86 -7.62
CA TRP A 241 13.29 2.08 -7.20
C TRP A 241 12.50 0.80 -7.05
N GLN A 242 12.76 -0.19 -7.91
CA GLN A 242 12.20 -1.53 -7.77
C GLN A 242 12.77 -2.22 -6.52
N GLN A 243 14.08 -2.16 -6.31
CA GLN A 243 14.72 -2.73 -5.11
C GLN A 243 14.22 -2.08 -3.82
N LEU A 244 14.00 -0.75 -3.82
CA LEU A 244 13.40 -0.04 -2.69
C LEU A 244 11.97 -0.51 -2.44
N ARG A 245 11.14 -0.57 -3.49
CA ARG A 245 9.75 -1.02 -3.42
C ARG A 245 9.62 -2.44 -2.87
N GLU A 246 10.48 -3.35 -3.34
CA GLU A 246 10.45 -4.76 -2.95
C GLU A 246 11.31 -5.08 -1.72
N GLN A 247 11.86 -4.05 -1.04
CA GLN A 247 12.73 -4.20 0.14
C GLN A 247 13.96 -5.09 -0.10
N GLN A 248 14.58 -4.95 -1.26
CA GLN A 248 15.76 -5.71 -1.69
C GLN A 248 17.08 -4.93 -1.52
N LEU A 249 17.03 -3.67 -1.08
CA LEU A 249 18.23 -2.91 -0.76
C LEU A 249 18.94 -3.50 0.47
N PRO A 250 20.27 -3.40 0.59
CA PRO A 250 21.05 -3.94 1.71
C PRO A 250 20.53 -3.52 3.09
N PHE A 251 19.97 -2.31 3.21
CA PHE A 251 19.35 -1.79 4.42
C PHE A 251 18.30 -2.75 5.01
N PHE A 252 17.47 -3.36 4.18
CA PHE A 252 16.39 -4.23 4.66
C PHE A 252 16.89 -5.56 5.23
N SER A 253 18.14 -5.93 4.93
CA SER A 253 18.81 -7.13 5.47
C SER A 253 19.57 -6.87 6.78
N LEU A 254 19.67 -5.61 7.23
CA LEU A 254 20.31 -5.28 8.49
C LEU A 254 19.60 -5.95 9.69
N PRO A 255 20.33 -6.24 10.79
CA PRO A 255 19.72 -6.82 11.98
C PRO A 255 18.75 -5.85 12.66
N GLY A 256 17.83 -6.41 13.45
CA GLY A 256 16.83 -5.64 14.20
C GLY A 256 15.43 -5.67 13.56
N THR A 257 14.45 -5.20 14.30
CA THR A 257 13.08 -5.07 13.85
C THR A 257 12.97 -3.97 12.81
N LEU A 258 12.29 -4.25 11.69
CA LEU A 258 11.98 -3.23 10.70
C LEU A 258 10.74 -2.45 11.11
N TRP A 259 10.86 -1.16 11.16
CA TRP A 259 9.78 -0.21 11.43
C TRP A 259 9.51 0.66 10.22
N ARG A 260 8.23 0.90 9.97
CA ARG A 260 7.72 1.85 8.99
C ARG A 260 7.12 3.03 9.73
N ILE A 261 7.80 4.17 9.71
CA ILE A 261 7.40 5.39 10.42
C ILE A 261 6.86 6.38 9.38
N SER A 262 5.57 6.67 9.45
CA SER A 262 4.89 7.64 8.58
C SER A 262 4.76 8.96 9.33
N LEU A 263 5.19 10.04 8.68
CA LEU A 263 5.30 11.38 9.26
C LEU A 263 4.63 12.42 8.36
N PRO A 264 4.30 13.61 8.88
CA PRO A 264 4.08 14.79 8.05
C PRO A 264 5.26 15.09 7.15
N GLY A 265 5.02 15.67 5.97
CA GLY A 265 6.10 15.95 5.00
C GLY A 265 7.13 16.99 5.47
N ASP A 266 6.74 17.83 6.44
CA ASP A 266 7.56 18.86 7.08
C ASP A 266 8.14 18.41 8.45
N ALA A 267 8.07 17.11 8.74
CA ALA A 267 8.57 16.59 10.02
C ALA A 267 10.09 16.86 10.15
N PRO A 268 10.53 17.35 11.32
CA PRO A 268 11.93 17.67 11.54
C PRO A 268 12.81 16.42 11.50
N MET A 269 14.10 16.64 11.44
CA MET A 269 15.08 15.58 11.68
C MET A 269 14.87 15.04 13.09
N MET A 270 14.90 13.72 13.20
CA MET A 270 14.69 12.99 14.46
C MET A 270 15.90 12.12 14.77
N ASP A 271 16.25 12.07 16.04
CA ASP A 271 17.19 11.07 16.53
C ASP A 271 16.43 9.75 16.74
N LEU A 272 16.53 8.86 15.77
CA LEU A 272 15.92 7.53 15.78
C LEU A 272 16.96 6.49 16.24
N PRO A 273 16.57 5.57 17.13
CA PRO A 273 17.50 4.58 17.70
C PRO A 273 17.78 3.44 16.71
N GLY A 274 18.63 3.67 15.72
CA GLY A 274 19.04 2.65 14.75
C GLY A 274 19.32 3.21 13.35
N GLU A 275 19.50 2.29 12.40
CA GLU A 275 19.79 2.63 11.02
C GLU A 275 18.53 3.07 10.27
N GLN A 276 18.65 4.13 9.48
CA GLN A 276 17.53 4.76 8.79
C GLN A 276 17.70 4.74 7.26
N LEU A 277 16.58 4.54 6.58
CA LEU A 277 16.41 4.89 5.17
C LEU A 277 15.22 5.83 5.07
N ILE A 278 15.37 6.96 4.38
CA ILE A 278 14.35 8.00 4.28
C ILE A 278 13.76 7.97 2.89
N ASP A 279 12.45 7.80 2.80
CA ASP A 279 11.70 7.73 1.56
C ASP A 279 10.59 8.80 1.54
N TRP A 280 9.89 8.90 0.44
CA TRP A 280 8.76 9.82 0.23
C TRP A 280 9.11 11.29 0.49
N GLY A 281 10.36 11.70 0.15
CA GLY A 281 10.81 13.06 0.40
C GLY A 281 10.82 13.47 1.86
N GLY A 282 11.01 12.51 2.77
CA GLY A 282 11.06 12.74 4.21
C GLY A 282 9.84 12.27 4.99
N ALA A 283 8.71 12.00 4.33
CA ALA A 283 7.48 11.60 5.00
C ALA A 283 7.44 10.13 5.43
N LEU A 284 8.36 9.30 4.94
CA LEU A 284 8.50 7.90 5.35
C LEU A 284 9.93 7.66 5.84
N ARG A 285 10.04 7.12 7.06
CA ARG A 285 11.30 6.62 7.62
C ARG A 285 11.20 5.12 7.79
N TRP A 286 12.05 4.39 7.11
CA TRP A 286 12.33 3.01 7.43
C TRP A 286 13.41 2.99 8.50
N LEU A 287 13.19 2.22 9.56
CA LEU A 287 14.12 2.13 10.70
C LEU A 287 14.40 0.67 11.01
N LYS A 288 15.66 0.30 11.09
CA LYS A 288 16.12 -0.96 11.68
C LYS A 288 16.56 -0.70 13.12
N SER A 289 15.87 -1.28 14.08
CA SER A 289 16.10 -1.00 15.51
C SER A 289 15.90 -2.21 16.39
N THR A 290 16.64 -2.24 17.50
CA THR A 290 16.45 -3.17 18.64
C THR A 290 15.80 -2.48 19.85
N ALA A 291 15.41 -1.21 19.71
CA ALA A 291 14.74 -0.46 20.77
C ALA A 291 13.33 -1.00 21.06
N ASP A 292 12.84 -0.68 22.25
CA ASP A 292 11.49 -1.05 22.69
C ASP A 292 10.39 -0.44 21.80
N ASP A 293 9.36 -1.21 21.52
CA ASP A 293 8.26 -0.81 20.64
C ASP A 293 7.56 0.48 21.11
N ASN A 294 7.39 0.66 22.43
CA ASN A 294 6.77 1.86 22.99
C ASN A 294 7.64 3.11 22.79
N GLN A 295 8.97 2.94 22.81
CA GLN A 295 9.89 4.03 22.51
C GLN A 295 9.72 4.50 21.08
N ILE A 296 9.67 3.59 20.11
CA ILE A 296 9.48 3.91 18.68
C ILE A 296 8.12 4.58 18.46
N HIS A 297 7.04 4.02 19.02
CA HIS A 297 5.69 4.62 18.91
C HIS A 297 5.63 6.03 19.52
N ARG A 298 6.31 6.25 20.65
CA ARG A 298 6.35 7.57 21.29
C ARG A 298 7.10 8.60 20.44
N ILE A 299 8.27 8.24 19.90
CA ILE A 299 9.03 9.12 19.00
C ILE A 299 8.20 9.52 17.79
N ALA A 300 7.60 8.55 17.11
CA ALA A 300 6.77 8.80 15.94
C ALA A 300 5.57 9.70 16.26
N ARG A 301 4.90 9.46 17.39
CA ARG A 301 3.75 10.29 17.84
C ARG A 301 4.16 11.71 18.16
N ASN A 302 5.28 11.91 18.83
CA ASN A 302 5.78 13.25 19.15
C ASN A 302 6.14 14.06 17.90
N ALA A 303 6.50 13.39 16.82
CA ALA A 303 6.73 13.99 15.51
C ALA A 303 5.45 14.13 14.67
N GLY A 304 4.27 13.93 15.24
CA GLY A 304 2.98 14.06 14.55
C GLY A 304 2.60 12.89 13.65
N GLY A 305 3.32 11.78 13.73
CA GLY A 305 3.11 10.61 12.91
C GLY A 305 2.78 9.33 13.67
N HIS A 306 3.03 8.20 13.03
CA HIS A 306 2.85 6.88 13.64
C HIS A 306 3.87 5.88 13.10
N ALA A 307 4.19 4.88 13.92
CA ALA A 307 5.05 3.78 13.56
C ALA A 307 4.25 2.48 13.41
N THR A 308 4.62 1.69 12.42
CA THR A 308 4.09 0.33 12.22
C THR A 308 5.27 -0.64 12.22
N ARG A 309 5.19 -1.69 13.03
CA ARG A 309 6.17 -2.78 12.97
C ARG A 309 6.01 -3.51 11.64
N PHE A 310 7.04 -3.51 10.85
CA PHE A 310 7.03 -4.09 9.48
C PHE A 310 7.79 -5.42 9.44
N SER A 311 7.64 -6.18 10.52
CA SER A 311 8.19 -7.53 10.72
C SER A 311 7.13 -8.38 11.39
N ALA A 312 7.20 -9.70 11.23
CA ALA A 312 6.31 -10.63 11.91
C ALA A 312 6.38 -10.47 13.44
N GLY A 313 5.24 -10.62 14.13
CA GLY A 313 5.15 -10.53 15.60
C GLY A 313 3.72 -10.28 16.07
N ASP A 314 3.55 -10.24 17.39
CA ASP A 314 2.24 -10.07 18.05
C ASP A 314 1.71 -8.64 18.13
N GLY A 315 2.36 -7.72 17.52
CA GLY A 315 1.95 -6.32 17.42
C GLY A 315 2.29 -5.81 16.03
N GLY A 316 1.74 -4.70 15.62
CA GLY A 316 2.10 -4.18 14.32
C GLY A 316 1.70 -2.72 14.18
N PHE A 317 0.49 -2.40 14.56
CA PHE A 317 -0.05 -1.07 14.38
C PHE A 317 0.12 -0.21 15.63
N ALA A 318 0.26 1.10 15.41
CA ALA A 318 0.31 2.05 16.50
C ALA A 318 -0.97 1.97 17.36
N PRO A 319 -0.85 2.05 18.69
CA PRO A 319 -2.02 2.10 19.57
C PRO A 319 -2.94 3.26 19.21
N LEU A 320 -4.24 2.97 19.09
CA LEU A 320 -5.26 3.97 18.80
C LEU A 320 -5.62 4.76 20.07
N SER A 321 -5.97 6.03 19.90
CA SER A 321 -6.63 6.78 20.98
C SER A 321 -7.99 6.16 21.31
N ALA A 322 -8.46 6.29 22.55
CA ALA A 322 -9.74 5.70 22.97
C ALA A 322 -10.95 6.12 22.10
N PRO A 323 -11.08 7.37 21.62
CA PRO A 323 -12.13 7.71 20.66
C PRO A 323 -12.02 6.97 19.34
N LEU A 324 -10.82 6.91 18.74
CA LEU A 324 -10.60 6.20 17.47
C LEU A 324 -10.85 4.70 17.62
N PHE A 325 -10.42 4.10 18.71
CA PHE A 325 -10.65 2.68 18.97
C PHE A 325 -12.15 2.34 19.02
N ARG A 326 -12.97 3.18 19.69
CA ARG A 326 -14.43 3.03 19.72
C ARG A 326 -15.06 3.13 18.32
N TYR A 327 -14.54 4.00 17.44
CA TYR A 327 -15.01 4.06 16.05
C TYR A 327 -14.65 2.79 15.28
N HIS A 328 -13.46 2.24 15.46
CA HIS A 328 -13.06 0.97 14.84
C HIS A 328 -13.94 -0.18 15.31
N GLN A 329 -14.23 -0.27 16.60
CA GLN A 329 -15.14 -1.29 17.15
C GLN A 329 -16.54 -1.20 16.55
N ARG A 330 -17.11 0.01 16.48
CA ARG A 330 -18.44 0.22 15.88
C ARG A 330 -18.45 -0.14 14.40
N LEU A 331 -17.42 0.24 13.67
CA LEU A 331 -17.28 -0.08 12.26
C LEU A 331 -17.19 -1.60 12.04
N LYS A 332 -16.33 -2.27 12.79
CA LYS A 332 -16.23 -3.74 12.78
C LYS A 332 -17.58 -4.39 13.07
N GLN A 333 -18.26 -3.97 14.12
CA GLN A 333 -19.57 -4.51 14.50
C GLN A 333 -20.64 -4.30 13.43
N GLN A 334 -20.61 -3.18 12.69
CA GLN A 334 -21.57 -2.91 11.62
C GLN A 334 -21.30 -3.74 10.36
N LEU A 335 -20.02 -3.94 9.99
CA LEU A 335 -19.63 -4.63 8.75
C LEU A 335 -19.43 -6.14 8.95
N ASP A 336 -19.06 -6.56 10.15
CA ASP A 336 -18.85 -7.95 10.52
C ASP A 336 -19.44 -8.23 11.92
N PRO A 337 -20.78 -8.26 12.05
CA PRO A 337 -21.44 -8.42 13.36
C PRO A 337 -21.17 -9.76 14.04
N CYS A 338 -20.81 -10.79 13.28
CA CYS A 338 -20.43 -12.10 13.81
C CYS A 338 -18.95 -12.23 14.16
N GLY A 339 -18.12 -11.23 13.81
CA GLY A 339 -16.68 -11.23 14.10
C GLY A 339 -15.89 -12.34 13.39
N VAL A 340 -16.33 -12.77 12.21
CA VAL A 340 -15.71 -13.90 11.50
C VAL A 340 -14.53 -13.49 10.62
N PHE A 341 -14.41 -12.23 10.21
CA PHE A 341 -13.37 -11.79 9.27
C PHE A 341 -12.08 -11.38 9.98
N ASN A 342 -11.02 -12.14 9.80
CA ASN A 342 -9.67 -11.86 10.32
C ASN A 342 -9.67 -11.29 11.74
N PRO A 343 -10.34 -11.91 12.73
CA PRO A 343 -10.43 -11.36 14.07
C PRO A 343 -9.05 -11.18 14.70
N GLY A 344 -8.86 -10.05 15.38
CA GLY A 344 -7.59 -9.72 16.03
C GLY A 344 -6.45 -9.33 15.10
N ARG A 345 -6.64 -9.28 13.77
CA ARG A 345 -5.57 -9.01 12.80
C ARG A 345 -4.90 -7.66 12.99
N MET A 346 -5.68 -6.61 13.19
CA MET A 346 -5.15 -5.26 13.38
C MET A 346 -4.91 -4.96 14.86
N TYR A 347 -5.90 -5.23 15.68
CA TYR A 347 -5.87 -5.04 17.14
C TYR A 347 -6.54 -6.24 17.78
N ALA A 348 -6.02 -6.70 18.92
CA ALA A 348 -6.45 -7.94 19.56
C ALA A 348 -7.96 -8.01 19.85
N GLU A 349 -8.56 -6.85 20.09
CA GLU A 349 -9.97 -6.71 20.49
C GLU A 349 -10.93 -6.45 19.30
N LEU A 350 -10.43 -6.54 18.05
CA LEU A 350 -11.24 -6.26 16.83
C LEU A 350 -11.39 -7.46 15.92
#